data_dbbd14736df1295f2c9b9ace29f0e11d
#
_entry.id   dbbd14736df1295f2c9b9ace29f0e11d
#
_cell.length_a   1.000
_cell.length_b   1.000
_cell.length_c   1.000
_cell.angle_alpha   90.00
_cell.angle_beta   90.00
_cell.angle_gamma   90.00
#
_symmetry.space_group_name_H-M   'P 1'
#
loop_
_entity.id
_entity.type
_entity.pdbx_description
1 polymer ?
#
loop_
_entity_poly.entity_id
_entity_poly.type
_entity_poly.pdbx_seq_one_letter_code
_entity_poly.pdbx_strand_id
1 'polypeptide(L)'
;LYVAAPQQVLAQAPQQLFLDPSDTLRLWFTDYRPASRSFRGFHIRRVQNEADWDAINRLYLQRGMLPVDSARLTVREAGGPVYWLAEDEVGGTVLGSVMGLDHHRAFADPQLGSSLWCLAVAPDCTRPGVGEALVRHLIEHNMSRGLAYLDLSVLHDNRQAKALYAKLGFRDLPTFAIKRRNGIN
;
A
#
# COMPACT_ATOMS: atom_id res chain seq x y z
N LEU A 1 -10.64 11.24 2.00
CA LEU A 1 -11.93 11.01 1.37
C LEU A 1 -11.72 10.76 -0.12
N TYR A 2 -12.34 9.70 -0.66
CA TYR A 2 -12.33 9.40 -2.10
C TYR A 2 -13.68 9.71 -2.70
N VAL A 3 -13.72 10.50 -3.77
CA VAL A 3 -14.97 11.00 -4.37
C VAL A 3 -14.87 11.04 -5.90
N ALA A 4 -16.00 10.85 -6.58
CA ALA A 4 -16.08 10.94 -8.04
C ALA A 4 -16.16 12.40 -8.54
N ALA A 5 -16.71 13.31 -7.73
CA ALA A 5 -16.86 14.73 -8.07
C ALA A 5 -16.13 15.62 -7.05
N PRO A 6 -14.79 15.73 -7.12
CA PRO A 6 -13.98 16.40 -6.11
C PRO A 6 -14.29 17.90 -6.00
N GLN A 7 -14.67 18.55 -7.09
CA GLN A 7 -15.03 19.98 -7.12
C GLN A 7 -16.20 20.32 -6.18
N GLN A 8 -17.16 19.41 -6.01
CA GLN A 8 -18.32 19.63 -5.12
C GLN A 8 -17.91 19.66 -3.66
N VAL A 9 -16.96 18.81 -3.28
CA VAL A 9 -16.45 18.73 -1.91
C VAL A 9 -15.47 19.87 -1.63
N LEU A 10 -14.57 20.17 -2.58
CA LEU A 10 -13.62 21.28 -2.44
C LEU A 10 -14.33 22.64 -2.32
N ALA A 11 -15.45 22.83 -3.03
CA ALA A 11 -16.22 24.07 -2.96
C ALA A 11 -16.80 24.34 -1.56
N GLN A 12 -17.02 23.31 -0.75
CA GLN A 12 -17.57 23.47 0.61
C GLN A 12 -16.54 24.03 1.61
N ALA A 13 -15.25 23.74 1.41
CA ALA A 13 -14.18 24.16 2.31
C ALA A 13 -12.84 24.37 1.56
N PRO A 14 -12.77 25.32 0.60
CA PRO A 14 -11.62 25.44 -0.29
C PRO A 14 -10.31 25.83 0.41
N GLN A 15 -10.40 26.45 1.59
CA GLN A 15 -9.24 26.81 2.40
C GLN A 15 -8.70 25.66 3.24
N GLN A 16 -9.53 24.63 3.50
CA GLN A 16 -9.20 23.52 4.41
C GLN A 16 -8.88 22.22 3.66
N LEU A 17 -9.34 22.11 2.42
CA LEU A 17 -9.24 20.91 1.62
C LEU A 17 -8.32 21.13 0.41
N PHE A 18 -7.73 20.06 -0.06
CA PHE A 18 -7.02 20.05 -1.34
C PHE A 18 -7.18 18.72 -2.05
N LEU A 19 -7.06 18.76 -3.38
CA LEU A 19 -7.00 17.57 -4.20
C LEU A 19 -5.61 16.97 -4.08
N ASP A 20 -5.53 15.71 -3.64
CA ASP A 20 -4.27 14.97 -3.63
C ASP A 20 -3.85 14.65 -5.07
N PRO A 21 -2.60 14.93 -5.48
CA PRO A 21 -2.15 14.69 -6.85
C PRO A 21 -1.84 13.22 -7.11
N SER A 22 -2.78 12.34 -6.79
CA SER A 22 -2.67 10.89 -6.93
C SER A 22 -3.77 10.35 -7.83
N ASP A 23 -3.40 9.36 -8.65
CA ASP A 23 -4.36 8.52 -9.35
C ASP A 23 -4.81 7.38 -8.44
N THR A 24 -6.09 7.06 -8.47
CA THR A 24 -6.64 5.90 -7.76
C THR A 24 -6.71 4.72 -8.72
N LEU A 25 -6.13 3.61 -8.33
CA LEU A 25 -6.10 2.39 -9.15
C LEU A 25 -6.79 1.26 -8.41
N ARG A 26 -7.45 0.36 -9.15
CA ARG A 26 -8.07 -0.87 -8.65
C ARG A 26 -7.65 -2.08 -9.46
N LEU A 27 -7.41 -3.17 -8.75
CA LEU A 27 -7.33 -4.52 -9.30
C LEU A 27 -8.50 -5.35 -8.76
N TRP A 28 -9.39 -5.81 -9.64
CA TRP A 28 -10.34 -6.86 -9.31
C TRP A 28 -9.62 -8.21 -9.28
N PHE A 29 -9.81 -9.00 -8.23
CA PHE A 29 -9.08 -10.25 -8.08
C PHE A 29 -9.45 -11.30 -9.13
N THR A 30 -10.62 -11.18 -9.76
CA THR A 30 -11.00 -11.96 -10.94
C THR A 30 -10.09 -11.73 -12.15
N ASP A 31 -9.47 -10.54 -12.23
CA ASP A 31 -8.57 -10.16 -13.32
C ASP A 31 -7.10 -10.46 -13.00
N TYR A 32 -6.79 -10.82 -11.76
CA TYR A 32 -5.42 -11.11 -11.35
C TYR A 32 -4.83 -12.31 -12.09
N ARG A 33 -3.56 -12.17 -12.47
CA ARG A 33 -2.77 -13.24 -13.07
C ARG A 33 -1.52 -13.47 -12.22
N PRO A 34 -1.33 -14.67 -11.66
CA PRO A 34 -0.13 -15.02 -10.91
C PRO A 34 1.15 -14.82 -11.73
N ALA A 35 2.28 -14.65 -11.03
CA ALA A 35 3.56 -14.54 -11.71
C ALA A 35 3.91 -15.84 -12.43
N SER A 36 4.43 -15.73 -13.66
CA SER A 36 5.00 -16.86 -14.40
C SER A 36 6.43 -17.20 -13.98
N ARG A 37 7.06 -16.36 -13.13
CA ARG A 37 8.43 -16.51 -12.63
C ARG A 37 8.44 -16.61 -11.11
N SER A 38 9.46 -17.27 -10.56
CA SER A 38 9.75 -17.24 -9.13
C SER A 38 10.63 -16.03 -8.77
N PHE A 39 10.40 -15.47 -7.59
CA PHE A 39 11.28 -14.48 -6.96
C PHE A 39 12.30 -15.24 -6.08
N ARG A 40 13.56 -14.80 -6.06
CA ARG A 40 14.66 -15.51 -5.38
C ARG A 40 15.52 -14.54 -4.59
N GLY A 41 16.17 -15.06 -3.55
CA GLY A 41 17.12 -14.34 -2.72
C GLY A 41 16.49 -13.54 -1.59
N PHE A 42 15.18 -13.65 -1.43
CA PHE A 42 14.43 -13.08 -0.32
C PHE A 42 13.15 -13.86 -0.08
N HIS A 43 12.62 -13.77 1.12
CA HIS A 43 11.30 -14.29 1.48
C HIS A 43 10.40 -13.17 2.01
N ILE A 44 9.08 -13.38 1.97
CA ILE A 44 8.11 -12.42 2.49
C ILE A 44 7.49 -12.98 3.75
N ARG A 45 7.50 -12.17 4.82
CA ARG A 45 6.91 -12.50 6.10
C ARG A 45 6.17 -11.34 6.73
N ARG A 46 5.34 -11.62 7.71
CA ARG A 46 4.72 -10.57 8.54
C ARG A 46 5.73 -9.92 9.47
N VAL A 47 5.44 -8.69 9.83
CA VAL A 47 6.12 -8.00 10.92
C VAL A 47 5.83 -8.74 12.24
N GLN A 48 6.87 -9.00 13.04
CA GLN A 48 6.80 -9.83 14.25
C GLN A 48 7.23 -9.10 15.52
N ASN A 49 8.14 -8.15 15.42
CA ASN A 49 8.80 -7.55 16.58
C ASN A 49 9.18 -6.07 16.36
N GLU A 50 9.73 -5.41 17.38
CA GLU A 50 10.14 -4.02 17.32
C GLU A 50 11.28 -3.76 16.32
N ALA A 51 12.22 -4.69 16.19
CA ALA A 51 13.33 -4.55 15.24
C ALA A 51 12.83 -4.49 13.79
N ASP A 52 11.73 -5.18 13.48
CA ASP A 52 11.07 -5.07 12.18
C ASP A 52 10.48 -3.69 11.97
N TRP A 53 9.85 -3.10 12.99
CA TRP A 53 9.32 -1.73 12.92
C TRP A 53 10.41 -0.69 12.73
N ASP A 54 11.52 -0.85 13.42
CA ASP A 54 12.69 0.01 13.24
C ASP A 54 13.26 -0.09 11.83
N ALA A 55 13.31 -1.30 11.27
CA ALA A 55 13.76 -1.51 9.91
C ALA A 55 12.81 -0.86 8.89
N ILE A 56 11.49 -1.02 9.06
CA ILE A 56 10.48 -0.35 8.22
C ILE A 56 10.60 1.16 8.34
N ASN A 57 10.76 1.70 9.54
CA ASN A 57 10.86 3.14 9.75
C ASN A 57 12.13 3.73 9.12
N ARG A 58 13.27 3.04 9.20
CA ARG A 58 14.48 3.41 8.47
C ARG A 58 14.24 3.43 6.95
N LEU A 59 13.60 2.39 6.42
CA LEU A 59 13.25 2.29 5.01
C LEU A 59 12.33 3.44 4.58
N TYR A 60 11.30 3.77 5.37
CA TYR A 60 10.38 4.86 5.08
C TYR A 60 11.09 6.21 5.06
N LEU A 61 11.94 6.48 6.04
CA LEU A 61 12.74 7.72 6.06
C LEU A 61 13.65 7.85 4.83
N GLN A 62 14.29 6.76 4.39
CA GLN A 62 15.11 6.75 3.17
C GLN A 62 14.28 7.05 1.90
N ARG A 63 12.99 6.79 1.94
CA ARG A 63 12.04 7.04 0.84
C ARG A 63 11.24 8.35 1.01
N GLY A 64 11.56 9.16 2.01
CA GLY A 64 10.82 10.39 2.29
C GLY A 64 9.39 10.17 2.79
N MET A 65 9.11 8.98 3.32
CA MET A 65 7.81 8.62 3.88
C MET A 65 7.79 8.86 5.39
N LEU A 66 6.60 9.07 5.93
CA LEU A 66 6.42 9.23 7.37
C LEU A 66 6.62 7.89 8.09
N PRO A 67 7.35 7.88 9.24
CA PRO A 67 7.49 6.70 10.08
C PRO A 67 6.14 6.22 10.62
N VAL A 68 6.07 4.93 10.87
CA VAL A 68 4.94 4.28 11.53
C VAL A 68 5.09 4.43 13.05
N ASP A 69 4.04 4.88 13.71
CA ASP A 69 3.96 4.85 15.18
C ASP A 69 3.53 3.44 15.62
N SER A 70 4.51 2.59 15.93
CA SER A 70 4.28 1.19 16.31
C SER A 70 3.45 1.06 17.60
N ALA A 71 3.52 2.03 18.51
CA ALA A 71 2.73 2.03 19.73
C ALA A 71 1.22 2.09 19.47
N ARG A 72 0.81 2.74 18.38
CA ARG A 72 -0.59 2.78 17.93
C ARG A 72 -1.04 1.51 17.22
N LEU A 73 -0.10 0.66 16.77
CA LEU A 73 -0.38 -0.58 16.05
C LEU A 73 -0.39 -1.81 16.96
N THR A 74 0.03 -1.68 18.22
CA THR A 74 0.02 -2.77 19.21
C THR A 74 -1.39 -3.20 19.61
N VAL A 75 -2.39 -2.38 19.35
CA VAL A 75 -3.78 -2.81 19.41
C VAL A 75 -4.07 -3.61 18.14
N ARG A 76 -3.92 -4.93 18.21
CA ARG A 76 -4.43 -5.89 17.21
C ARG A 76 -5.97 -5.85 17.22
N GLU A 77 -6.54 -4.72 16.87
CA GLU A 77 -7.97 -4.66 16.60
C GLU A 77 -8.26 -5.55 15.39
N ALA A 78 -9.30 -6.36 15.51
CA ALA A 78 -9.84 -7.10 14.40
C ALA A 78 -10.22 -6.09 13.30
N GLY A 79 -9.37 -5.95 12.26
CA GLY A 79 -9.55 -4.96 11.20
C GLY A 79 -8.41 -3.97 11.00
N GLY A 80 -7.40 -3.97 11.87
CA GLY A 80 -6.21 -3.13 11.72
C GLY A 80 -5.35 -3.48 10.50
N PRO A 81 -4.41 -2.58 10.13
CA PRO A 81 -3.53 -2.80 8.99
C PRO A 81 -2.60 -3.99 9.20
N VAL A 82 -2.28 -4.66 8.09
CA VAL A 82 -1.33 -5.79 8.06
C VAL A 82 -0.08 -5.35 7.34
N TYR A 83 1.08 -5.56 7.96
CA TYR A 83 2.38 -5.25 7.38
C TYR A 83 3.13 -6.52 6.99
N TRP A 84 3.64 -6.50 5.77
CA TRP A 84 4.52 -7.52 5.21
C TRP A 84 5.86 -6.89 4.88
N LEU A 85 6.92 -7.64 5.09
CA LEU A 85 8.27 -7.25 4.71
C LEU A 85 8.93 -8.33 3.87
N ALA A 86 9.81 -7.91 2.96
CA ALA A 86 10.70 -8.76 2.22
C ALA A 86 12.06 -8.73 2.92
N GLU A 87 12.56 -9.90 3.28
CA GLU A 87 13.83 -10.08 4.01
C GLU A 87 14.82 -10.86 3.14
N ASP A 88 16.05 -10.36 3.04
CA ASP A 88 17.12 -11.02 2.30
C ASP A 88 17.48 -12.37 2.98
N GLU A 89 17.57 -13.44 2.17
CA GLU A 89 17.89 -14.79 2.67
C GLU A 89 19.30 -14.91 3.24
N VAL A 90 20.23 -14.06 2.82
CA VAL A 90 21.65 -14.17 3.20
C VAL A 90 22.01 -13.29 4.39
N GLY A 91 21.31 -12.23 4.66
CA GLY A 91 21.71 -11.28 5.72
C GLY A 91 20.60 -10.87 6.65
N GLY A 92 19.37 -11.33 6.43
CA GLY A 92 18.21 -10.94 7.22
C GLY A 92 17.86 -9.45 7.11
N THR A 93 18.41 -8.76 6.09
CA THR A 93 18.15 -7.32 5.89
C THR A 93 16.76 -7.11 5.30
N VAL A 94 16.00 -6.16 5.80
CA VAL A 94 14.72 -5.77 5.24
C VAL A 94 14.93 -5.00 3.94
N LEU A 95 14.48 -5.59 2.83
CA LEU A 95 14.61 -5.06 1.47
C LEU A 95 13.42 -4.21 1.04
N GLY A 96 12.29 -4.40 1.69
CA GLY A 96 11.08 -3.66 1.36
C GLY A 96 9.91 -4.01 2.28
N SER A 97 8.87 -3.20 2.23
CA SER A 97 7.63 -3.46 2.98
C SER A 97 6.40 -3.01 2.22
N VAL A 98 5.26 -3.58 2.57
CA VAL A 98 3.94 -3.17 2.09
C VAL A 98 2.92 -3.28 3.22
N MET A 99 2.00 -2.32 3.27
CA MET A 99 0.87 -2.34 4.20
C MET A 99 -0.42 -2.63 3.43
N GLY A 100 -1.25 -3.52 3.97
CA GLY A 100 -2.59 -3.81 3.49
C GLY A 100 -3.65 -3.49 4.54
N LEU A 101 -4.81 -3.03 4.10
CA LEU A 101 -5.98 -2.77 4.94
C LEU A 101 -7.20 -3.48 4.34
N ASP A 102 -7.89 -4.25 5.17
CA ASP A 102 -9.16 -4.92 4.86
C ASP A 102 -10.32 -3.95 5.13
N HIS A 103 -11.00 -3.51 4.10
CA HIS A 103 -12.10 -2.54 4.20
C HIS A 103 -13.33 -3.11 4.88
N HIS A 104 -13.60 -4.41 4.69
CA HIS A 104 -14.73 -5.06 5.35
C HIS A 104 -14.57 -5.02 6.88
N ARG A 105 -13.38 -5.34 7.37
CA ARG A 105 -13.09 -5.32 8.80
C ARG A 105 -12.91 -3.91 9.36
N ALA A 106 -12.29 -3.00 8.60
CA ALA A 106 -12.00 -1.64 9.07
C ALA A 106 -13.21 -0.72 8.98
N PHE A 107 -14.09 -0.91 7.97
CA PHE A 107 -15.16 0.05 7.62
C PHE A 107 -16.50 -0.63 7.35
N ALA A 108 -16.64 -1.94 7.57
CA ALA A 108 -17.83 -2.73 7.24
C ALA A 108 -18.21 -2.63 5.73
N ASP A 109 -17.22 -2.54 4.84
CA ASP A 109 -17.41 -2.45 3.39
C ASP A 109 -18.14 -3.70 2.87
N PRO A 110 -19.37 -3.57 2.33
CA PRO A 110 -20.12 -4.71 1.81
C PRO A 110 -19.54 -5.27 0.51
N GLN A 111 -18.67 -4.53 -0.17
CA GLN A 111 -18.03 -4.95 -1.42
C GLN A 111 -16.77 -5.80 -1.20
N LEU A 112 -16.42 -6.08 0.06
CA LEU A 112 -15.25 -6.88 0.44
C LEU A 112 -13.94 -6.34 -0.16
N GLY A 113 -13.77 -5.03 -0.13
CA GLY A 113 -12.59 -4.35 -0.65
C GLY A 113 -11.39 -4.40 0.26
N SER A 114 -10.25 -4.07 -0.30
CA SER A 114 -8.99 -3.86 0.41
C SER A 114 -8.20 -2.71 -0.20
N SER A 115 -7.19 -2.22 0.52
CA SER A 115 -6.27 -1.22 -0.01
C SER A 115 -4.82 -1.53 0.33
N LEU A 116 -3.93 -1.13 -0.60
CA LEU A 116 -2.49 -1.16 -0.45
C LEU A 116 -2.02 0.25 -0.04
N TRP A 117 -1.18 0.28 0.99
CA TRP A 117 -0.55 1.49 1.50
C TRP A 117 0.95 1.28 1.65
N CYS A 118 1.70 2.36 1.59
CA CYS A 118 3.10 2.39 2.01
C CYS A 118 3.99 1.29 1.38
N LEU A 119 3.86 1.01 0.08
CA LEU A 119 4.82 0.16 -0.61
C LEU A 119 6.17 0.88 -0.69
N ALA A 120 7.19 0.29 -0.08
CA ALA A 120 8.56 0.80 -0.11
C ALA A 120 9.56 -0.34 -0.39
N VAL A 121 10.59 -0.01 -1.17
CA VAL A 121 11.75 -0.90 -1.43
C VAL A 121 13.01 -0.10 -1.15
N ALA A 122 13.99 -0.70 -0.50
CA ALA A 122 15.24 -0.04 -0.14
C ALA A 122 15.92 0.55 -1.39
N PRO A 123 16.45 1.78 -1.32
CA PRO A 123 17.07 2.43 -2.50
C PRO A 123 18.27 1.65 -3.05
N ASP A 124 18.99 0.98 -2.18
CA ASP A 124 20.18 0.16 -2.44
C ASP A 124 19.87 -1.33 -2.68
N CYS A 125 18.59 -1.68 -2.76
CA CYS A 125 18.17 -3.06 -2.99
C CYS A 125 18.63 -3.56 -4.36
N THR A 126 19.49 -4.57 -4.35
CA THR A 126 20.00 -5.22 -5.55
C THR A 126 19.18 -6.43 -6.00
N ARG A 127 18.19 -6.87 -5.20
CA ARG A 127 17.31 -7.99 -5.52
C ARG A 127 16.20 -7.56 -6.46
N PRO A 128 16.13 -8.10 -7.70
CA PRO A 128 15.09 -7.69 -8.64
C PRO A 128 13.72 -8.23 -8.24
N GLY A 129 12.69 -7.38 -8.38
CA GLY A 129 11.31 -7.79 -8.24
C GLY A 129 10.75 -7.77 -6.81
N VAL A 130 11.46 -7.25 -5.81
CA VAL A 130 10.98 -7.15 -4.42
C VAL A 130 9.63 -6.44 -4.33
N GLY A 131 9.49 -5.27 -4.97
CA GLY A 131 8.22 -4.53 -4.96
C GLY A 131 7.08 -5.31 -5.62
N GLU A 132 7.35 -5.98 -6.74
CA GLU A 132 6.34 -6.83 -7.41
C GLU A 132 5.92 -8.00 -6.51
N ALA A 133 6.88 -8.68 -5.88
CA ALA A 133 6.61 -9.81 -5.01
C ALA A 133 5.77 -9.41 -3.78
N LEU A 134 6.05 -8.25 -3.17
CA LEU A 134 5.28 -7.71 -2.04
C LEU A 134 3.82 -7.44 -2.43
N VAL A 135 3.60 -6.79 -3.59
CA VAL A 135 2.23 -6.51 -4.06
C VAL A 135 1.48 -7.80 -4.38
N ARG A 136 2.12 -8.75 -5.06
CA ARG A 136 1.51 -10.07 -5.35
C ARG A 136 1.17 -10.84 -4.09
N HIS A 137 2.07 -10.84 -3.11
CA HIS A 137 1.83 -11.49 -1.83
C HIS A 137 0.60 -10.89 -1.12
N LEU A 138 0.47 -9.56 -1.12
CA LEU A 138 -0.70 -8.89 -0.55
C LEU A 138 -1.99 -9.23 -1.31
N ILE A 139 -1.96 -9.27 -2.64
CA ILE A 139 -3.10 -9.68 -3.48
C ILE A 139 -3.52 -11.10 -3.10
N GLU A 140 -2.61 -12.06 -3.14
CA GLU A 140 -2.87 -13.48 -2.88
C GLU A 140 -3.34 -13.72 -1.45
N HIS A 141 -2.77 -13.00 -0.48
CA HIS A 141 -3.24 -13.00 0.90
C HIS A 141 -4.70 -12.51 1.01
N ASN A 142 -5.05 -11.41 0.35
CA ASN A 142 -6.41 -10.88 0.38
C ASN A 142 -7.41 -11.79 -0.35
N MET A 143 -7.01 -12.38 -1.48
CA MET A 143 -7.81 -13.40 -2.18
C MET A 143 -8.11 -14.61 -1.30
N SER A 144 -7.12 -15.12 -0.56
CA SER A 144 -7.30 -16.27 0.34
C SER A 144 -8.27 -15.96 1.50
N ARG A 145 -8.54 -14.69 1.76
CA ARG A 145 -9.50 -14.22 2.76
C ARG A 145 -10.87 -13.89 2.20
N GLY A 146 -11.09 -14.15 0.90
CA GLY A 146 -12.37 -13.91 0.23
C GLY A 146 -12.64 -12.44 -0.08
N LEU A 147 -11.63 -11.57 -0.08
CA LEU A 147 -11.79 -10.18 -0.51
C LEU A 147 -11.92 -10.12 -2.05
N ALA A 148 -12.49 -9.04 -2.57
CA ALA A 148 -12.87 -8.93 -3.98
C ALA A 148 -11.90 -8.09 -4.81
N TYR A 149 -11.27 -7.08 -4.22
CA TYR A 149 -10.39 -6.16 -4.94
C TYR A 149 -9.34 -5.51 -4.03
N LEU A 150 -8.31 -4.95 -4.68
CA LEU A 150 -7.28 -4.15 -4.05
C LEU A 150 -7.22 -2.78 -4.69
N ASP A 151 -7.40 -1.73 -3.89
CA ASP A 151 -7.25 -0.33 -4.28
C ASP A 151 -5.89 0.22 -3.84
N LEU A 152 -5.43 1.22 -4.54
CA LEU A 152 -4.27 2.02 -4.12
C LEU A 152 -4.36 3.44 -4.68
N SER A 153 -3.61 4.35 -4.06
CA SER A 153 -3.32 5.67 -4.62
C SER A 153 -1.84 5.77 -4.95
N VAL A 154 -1.52 6.34 -6.10
CA VAL A 154 -0.15 6.57 -6.56
C VAL A 154 -0.02 7.99 -7.09
N LEU A 155 1.05 8.70 -6.73
CA LEU A 155 1.33 10.03 -7.28
C LEU A 155 1.31 9.96 -8.81
N HIS A 156 0.64 10.93 -9.45
CA HIS A 156 0.38 10.91 -10.89
C HIS A 156 1.66 10.88 -11.74
N ASP A 157 2.77 11.41 -11.23
CA ASP A 157 4.09 11.44 -11.87
C ASP A 157 5.00 10.25 -11.51
N ASN A 158 4.59 9.37 -10.59
CA ASN A 158 5.35 8.18 -10.22
C ASN A 158 5.23 7.09 -11.30
N ARG A 159 5.96 7.29 -12.41
CA ARG A 159 5.94 6.41 -13.58
C ARG A 159 6.37 4.99 -13.25
N GLN A 160 7.35 4.82 -12.36
CA GLN A 160 7.86 3.50 -11.99
C GLN A 160 6.80 2.66 -11.27
N ALA A 161 6.14 3.23 -10.28
CA ALA A 161 5.08 2.54 -9.55
C ALA A 161 3.86 2.27 -10.46
N LYS A 162 3.47 3.24 -11.28
CA LYS A 162 2.36 3.07 -12.26
C LYS A 162 2.65 1.94 -13.24
N ALA A 163 3.88 1.82 -13.76
CA ALA A 163 4.27 0.72 -14.64
C ALA A 163 4.17 -0.64 -13.94
N LEU A 164 4.57 -0.73 -12.65
CA LEU A 164 4.40 -1.93 -11.85
C LEU A 164 2.91 -2.30 -11.71
N TYR A 165 2.07 -1.34 -11.33
CA TYR A 165 0.64 -1.60 -11.12
C TYR A 165 -0.08 -1.96 -12.42
N ALA A 166 0.23 -1.30 -13.53
CA ALA A 166 -0.31 -1.65 -14.84
C ALA A 166 0.08 -3.08 -15.26
N LYS A 167 1.34 -3.49 -15.04
CA LYS A 167 1.81 -4.87 -15.26
C LYS A 167 1.03 -5.89 -14.43
N LEU A 168 0.60 -5.53 -13.23
CA LEU A 168 -0.17 -6.40 -12.34
C LEU A 168 -1.67 -6.45 -12.67
N GLY A 169 -2.13 -5.59 -13.59
CA GLY A 169 -3.52 -5.55 -14.04
C GLY A 169 -4.39 -4.49 -13.33
N PHE A 170 -3.79 -3.60 -12.54
CA PHE A 170 -4.52 -2.46 -11.99
C PHE A 170 -4.99 -1.51 -13.09
N ARG A 171 -6.16 -0.93 -12.90
CA ARG A 171 -6.80 0.02 -13.81
C ARG A 171 -7.21 1.28 -13.06
N ASP A 172 -7.23 2.40 -13.76
CA ASP A 172 -7.67 3.68 -13.21
C ASP A 172 -9.13 3.61 -12.75
N LEU A 173 -9.38 4.19 -11.58
CA LEU A 173 -10.72 4.48 -11.09
C LEU A 173 -11.00 5.97 -11.22
N PRO A 174 -12.20 6.38 -11.65
CA PRO A 174 -12.61 7.78 -11.72
C PRO A 174 -12.98 8.31 -10.32
N THR A 175 -12.08 8.15 -9.37
CA THR A 175 -12.21 8.65 -8.00
C THR A 175 -10.96 9.41 -7.59
N PHE A 176 -11.15 10.48 -6.85
CA PHE A 176 -10.11 11.43 -6.49
C PHE A 176 -9.97 11.52 -4.98
N ALA A 177 -8.75 11.51 -4.50
CA ALA A 177 -8.46 11.66 -3.08
C ALA A 177 -8.49 13.15 -2.69
N ILE A 178 -9.30 13.46 -1.67
CA ILE A 178 -9.32 14.78 -1.04
C ILE A 178 -8.73 14.66 0.36
N LYS A 179 -7.79 15.53 0.67
CA LYS A 179 -7.11 15.61 1.96
C LYS A 179 -7.35 16.96 2.63
N ARG A 180 -7.24 16.98 3.96
CA ARG A 180 -7.20 18.24 4.71
C ARG A 180 -5.82 18.86 4.59
N ARG A 181 -5.78 20.18 4.46
CA ARG A 181 -4.57 20.94 4.71
C ARG A 181 -4.29 20.87 6.21
N ASN A 182 -3.15 20.31 6.59
CA ASN A 182 -2.68 20.46 7.96
C ASN A 182 -2.40 21.96 8.15
N GLY A 183 -3.03 22.55 9.17
CA GLY A 183 -2.75 23.94 9.50
C GLY A 183 -1.24 24.09 9.70
N ILE A 184 -0.63 24.95 8.91
CA ILE A 184 0.69 25.46 9.21
C ILE A 184 0.43 26.43 10.36
N ASN A 185 0.69 26.00 11.59
CA ASN A 185 0.83 26.91 12.73
C ASN A 185 2.26 27.42 12.76
#